data_ff50fbf0f51026ff48311a390ea3f367
#
_entry.id   ff50fbf0f51026ff48311a390ea3f367
#
_cell.length_a   1.000
_cell.length_b   1.000
_cell.length_c   1.000
_cell.angle_alpha   90.00
_cell.angle_beta   90.00
_cell.angle_gamma   90.00
#
_symmetry.space_group_name_H-M   'P 1'
#
loop_
_entity.id
_entity.type
_entity.pdbx_description
1 polymer ?
#
loop_
_entity_poly.entity_id
_entity_poly.type
_entity_poly.pdbx_seq_one_letter_code
_entity_poly.pdbx_strand_id
1 'polypeptide(L)'
;RALVNKPRVLLLDEPLAALDLKLRQRMLIELDLIHDEVGITFLYVTHDQGEAMSLSDRIAVMKLGKIEQLGTPEEIYEAPRSSFVAAFIGDTNFFDGTVAEPLEKDSVLNGFLAAAVDKDYSRLKIEDFPDLECFNDKQIKEGERVFLSIRPEKMRISRERPATTPHLNIIAGTVEDVIYL
;
A
#
# COMPACT_ATOMS: atom_id res chain seq x y z
N ARG A 1 21.51 6.48 27.16
CA ARG A 1 22.96 6.83 27.17
C ARG A 1 23.38 7.58 25.89
N ALA A 2 22.96 7.17 24.70
CA ALA A 2 23.34 7.83 23.43
C ALA A 2 22.93 9.31 23.37
N LEU A 3 21.77 9.68 23.89
CA LEU A 3 21.25 11.05 23.90
C LEU A 3 22.01 12.03 24.78
N VAL A 4 22.77 11.55 25.77
CA VAL A 4 23.55 12.41 26.70
C VAL A 4 24.55 13.31 25.96
N ASN A 5 25.11 12.83 24.86
CA ASN A 5 26.06 13.59 24.03
C ASN A 5 25.40 14.55 23.04
N LYS A 6 24.07 14.70 23.07
CA LYS A 6 23.28 15.54 22.16
C LYS A 6 23.68 15.35 20.69
N PRO A 7 23.60 14.13 20.15
CA PRO A 7 23.96 13.86 18.76
C PRO A 7 22.96 14.54 17.82
N ARG A 8 23.37 14.81 16.59
CA ARG A 8 22.44 15.29 15.54
C ARG A 8 21.62 14.17 14.91
N VAL A 9 22.14 12.95 14.96
CA VAL A 9 21.49 11.74 14.42
C VAL A 9 21.63 10.61 15.43
N LEU A 10 20.54 9.91 15.71
CA LEU A 10 20.50 8.70 16.50
C LEU A 10 20.22 7.49 15.61
N LEU A 11 21.11 6.48 15.68
CA LEU A 11 20.91 5.20 14.98
C LEU A 11 20.30 4.19 15.94
N LEU A 12 19.20 3.60 15.55
CA LEU A 12 18.48 2.55 16.27
C LEU A 12 18.38 1.32 15.36
N ASP A 13 19.12 0.29 15.72
CA ASP A 13 19.16 -0.98 14.97
C ASP A 13 18.34 -2.03 15.71
N GLU A 14 17.18 -2.36 15.17
CA GLU A 14 16.18 -3.28 15.73
C GLU A 14 15.93 -3.11 17.24
N PRO A 15 15.68 -1.89 17.74
CA PRO A 15 15.73 -1.64 19.19
C PRO A 15 14.62 -2.34 19.98
N LEU A 16 13.53 -2.76 19.31
CA LEU A 16 12.35 -3.39 19.96
C LEU A 16 12.20 -4.88 19.63
N ALA A 17 13.11 -5.48 18.86
CA ALA A 17 12.99 -6.85 18.37
C ALA A 17 12.85 -7.92 19.46
N ALA A 18 13.45 -7.69 20.63
CA ALA A 18 13.43 -8.64 21.75
C ALA A 18 12.21 -8.50 22.68
N LEU A 19 11.28 -7.57 22.39
CA LEU A 19 10.13 -7.28 23.25
C LEU A 19 8.89 -8.05 22.80
N ASP A 20 8.04 -8.41 23.78
CA ASP A 20 6.69 -8.90 23.49
C ASP A 20 5.82 -7.79 22.86
N LEU A 21 4.75 -8.19 22.18
CA LEU A 21 3.89 -7.26 21.41
C LEU A 21 3.36 -6.10 22.26
N LYS A 22 2.90 -6.37 23.48
CA LYS A 22 2.29 -5.34 24.33
C LYS A 22 3.32 -4.31 24.81
N LEU A 23 4.51 -4.79 25.18
CA LEU A 23 5.61 -3.92 25.59
C LEU A 23 6.16 -3.14 24.39
N ARG A 24 6.27 -3.79 23.23
CA ARG A 24 6.70 -3.15 21.98
C ARG A 24 5.79 -1.96 21.62
N GLN A 25 4.47 -2.14 21.64
CA GLN A 25 3.52 -1.05 21.36
C GLN A 25 3.66 0.14 22.33
N ARG A 26 3.92 -0.12 23.61
CA ARG A 26 4.18 0.96 24.58
C ARG A 26 5.49 1.68 24.29
N MET A 27 6.52 0.92 23.95
CA MET A 27 7.84 1.50 23.65
C MET A 27 7.85 2.32 22.36
N LEU A 28 7.00 1.98 21.38
CA LEU A 28 6.81 2.80 20.17
C LEU A 28 6.32 4.19 20.54
N ILE A 29 5.28 4.29 21.37
CA ILE A 29 4.74 5.57 21.84
C ILE A 29 5.81 6.37 22.61
N GLU A 30 6.55 5.72 23.48
CA GLU A 30 7.63 6.38 24.25
C GLU A 30 8.77 6.89 23.34
N LEU A 31 9.12 6.13 22.30
CA LEU A 31 10.13 6.54 21.33
C LEU A 31 9.68 7.74 20.51
N ASP A 32 8.42 7.79 20.11
CA ASP A 32 7.81 8.91 19.39
C ASP A 32 7.85 10.18 20.25
N LEU A 33 7.41 10.09 21.50
CA LEU A 33 7.47 11.20 22.46
C LEU A 33 8.90 11.70 22.68
N ILE A 34 9.88 10.79 22.79
CA ILE A 34 11.29 11.15 22.94
C ILE A 34 11.79 11.84 21.67
N HIS A 35 11.41 11.36 20.49
CA HIS A 35 11.78 11.96 19.21
C HIS A 35 11.30 13.42 19.14
N ASP A 36 10.04 13.66 19.48
CA ASP A 36 9.43 14.99 19.50
C ASP A 36 10.09 15.92 20.51
N GLU A 37 10.40 15.42 21.72
CA GLU A 37 11.04 16.21 22.77
C GLU A 37 12.47 16.60 22.41
N VAL A 38 13.23 15.66 21.84
CA VAL A 38 14.68 15.86 21.55
C VAL A 38 14.90 16.59 20.24
N GLY A 39 14.03 16.43 19.25
CA GLY A 39 14.05 17.12 17.96
C GLY A 39 15.28 16.80 17.10
N ILE A 40 15.84 15.60 17.20
CA ILE A 40 16.97 15.12 16.38
C ILE A 40 16.52 14.08 15.38
N THR A 41 17.29 13.87 14.32
CA THR A 41 16.98 12.83 13.33
C THR A 41 17.20 11.43 13.92
N PHE A 42 16.19 10.57 13.83
CA PHE A 42 16.31 9.15 14.11
C PHE A 42 16.48 8.39 12.80
N LEU A 43 17.47 7.52 12.72
CA LEU A 43 17.57 6.48 11.71
C LEU A 43 17.21 5.14 12.37
N TYR A 44 16.02 4.68 12.07
CA TYR A 44 15.43 3.48 12.68
C TYR A 44 15.47 2.31 11.71
N VAL A 45 16.17 1.24 12.07
CA VAL A 45 16.21 0.00 11.28
C VAL A 45 15.32 -1.03 11.95
N THR A 46 14.39 -1.59 11.20
CA THR A 46 13.48 -2.64 11.67
C THR A 46 13.07 -3.56 10.51
N HIS A 47 12.68 -4.77 10.84
CA HIS A 47 11.98 -5.67 9.93
C HIS A 47 10.46 -5.69 10.20
N ASP A 48 9.99 -5.00 11.22
CA ASP A 48 8.58 -4.88 11.55
C ASP A 48 7.97 -3.68 10.80
N GLN A 49 7.02 -4.01 9.91
CA GLN A 49 6.36 -3.01 9.08
C GLN A 49 5.50 -2.05 9.91
N GLY A 50 4.85 -2.55 10.96
CA GLY A 50 4.03 -1.74 11.86
C GLY A 50 4.86 -0.69 12.60
N GLU A 51 6.07 -1.03 13.03
CA GLU A 51 7.00 -0.08 13.63
C GLU A 51 7.35 1.04 12.63
N ALA A 52 7.77 0.65 11.40
CA ALA A 52 8.13 1.61 10.37
C ALA A 52 6.97 2.54 9.99
N MET A 53 5.78 1.96 9.78
CA MET A 53 4.59 2.73 9.38
C MET A 53 4.10 3.69 10.46
N SER A 54 4.32 3.36 11.75
CA SER A 54 3.82 4.15 12.88
C SER A 54 4.74 5.28 13.31
N LEU A 55 6.07 5.11 13.17
CA LEU A 55 7.06 6.05 13.73
C LEU A 55 7.72 6.97 12.70
N SER A 56 7.65 6.61 11.40
CA SER A 56 8.56 7.25 10.45
C SER A 56 7.88 8.35 9.65
N ASP A 57 8.53 9.49 9.49
CA ASP A 57 8.17 10.49 8.48
C ASP A 57 8.47 9.98 7.07
N ARG A 58 9.52 9.16 6.94
CA ARG A 58 9.95 8.57 5.67
C ARG A 58 10.45 7.14 5.86
N ILE A 59 10.07 6.27 4.94
CA ILE A 59 10.44 4.86 4.93
C ILE A 59 11.29 4.56 3.70
N ALA A 60 12.43 3.89 3.91
CA ALA A 60 13.22 3.28 2.85
C ALA A 60 13.01 1.77 2.85
N VAL A 61 12.29 1.24 1.87
CA VAL A 61 12.16 -0.20 1.67
C VAL A 61 13.41 -0.71 0.96
N MET A 62 14.08 -1.68 1.58
CA MET A 62 15.35 -2.22 1.06
C MET A 62 15.22 -3.66 0.59
N LYS A 63 15.91 -4.02 -0.49
CA LYS A 63 16.03 -5.38 -1.00
C LYS A 63 17.45 -5.62 -1.51
N LEU A 64 18.11 -6.66 -1.00
CA LEU A 64 19.46 -7.05 -1.42
C LEU A 64 20.45 -5.87 -1.40
N GLY A 65 20.41 -5.04 -0.36
CA GLY A 65 21.31 -3.90 -0.17
C GLY A 65 21.00 -2.68 -1.04
N LYS A 66 19.88 -2.67 -1.76
CA LYS A 66 19.42 -1.53 -2.58
C LYS A 66 18.10 -0.98 -2.03
N ILE A 67 17.92 0.32 -2.20
CA ILE A 67 16.63 0.97 -1.89
C ILE A 67 15.68 0.74 -3.08
N GLU A 68 14.60 0.01 -2.84
CA GLU A 68 13.54 -0.24 -3.81
C GLU A 68 12.58 0.96 -3.90
N GLN A 69 12.24 1.52 -2.75
CA GLN A 69 11.40 2.71 -2.67
C GLN A 69 11.75 3.52 -1.42
N LEU A 70 11.68 4.84 -1.56
CA LEU A 70 11.79 5.81 -0.47
C LEU A 70 10.59 6.76 -0.58
N GLY A 71 9.83 6.92 0.50
CA GLY A 71 8.64 7.76 0.53
C GLY A 71 8.08 7.93 1.93
N THR A 72 6.97 8.63 2.03
CA THR A 72 6.16 8.67 3.26
C THR A 72 5.49 7.31 3.50
N PRO A 73 5.03 7.01 4.72
CA PRO A 73 4.24 5.79 4.98
C PRO A 73 3.06 5.64 4.00
N GLU A 74 2.32 6.71 3.75
CA GLU A 74 1.19 6.73 2.83
C GLU A 74 1.62 6.40 1.39
N GLU A 75 2.69 7.01 0.88
CA GLU A 75 3.22 6.72 -0.47
C GLU A 75 3.69 5.27 -0.61
N ILE A 76 4.32 4.71 0.42
CA ILE A 76 4.78 3.32 0.42
C ILE A 76 3.59 2.34 0.40
N TYR A 77 2.52 2.66 1.12
CA TYR A 77 1.34 1.81 1.26
C TYR A 77 0.38 1.91 0.07
N GLU A 78 0.03 3.12 -0.33
CA GLU A 78 -0.99 3.37 -1.36
C GLU A 78 -0.42 3.34 -2.79
N ALA A 79 0.85 3.72 -2.97
CA ALA A 79 1.50 3.80 -4.28
C ALA A 79 2.82 3.01 -4.34
N PRO A 80 2.81 1.70 -4.08
CA PRO A 80 4.01 0.87 -4.15
C PRO A 80 4.57 0.85 -5.58
N ARG A 81 5.90 1.03 -5.71
CA ARG A 81 6.57 1.08 -7.02
C ARG A 81 6.74 -0.27 -7.69
N SER A 82 6.71 -1.34 -6.89
CA SER A 82 6.88 -2.70 -7.40
C SER A 82 5.99 -3.68 -6.63
N SER A 83 5.75 -4.85 -7.24
CA SER A 83 5.06 -5.95 -6.57
C SER A 83 5.77 -6.40 -5.30
N PHE A 84 7.10 -6.27 -5.25
CA PHE A 84 7.87 -6.54 -4.04
C PHE A 84 7.49 -5.60 -2.91
N VAL A 85 7.45 -4.30 -3.14
CA VAL A 85 7.07 -3.32 -2.11
C VAL A 85 5.62 -3.54 -1.68
N ALA A 86 4.71 -3.77 -2.64
CA ALA A 86 3.31 -4.06 -2.34
C ALA A 86 3.12 -5.30 -1.46
N ALA A 87 3.86 -6.39 -1.75
CA ALA A 87 3.81 -7.62 -0.97
C ALA A 87 4.55 -7.53 0.37
N PHE A 88 5.58 -6.68 0.43
CA PHE A 88 6.37 -6.52 1.65
C PHE A 88 5.64 -5.66 2.69
N ILE A 89 4.85 -4.68 2.26
CA ILE A 89 4.13 -3.75 3.15
C ILE A 89 2.65 -4.15 3.26
N GLY A 90 2.34 -4.98 4.25
CA GLY A 90 0.97 -5.43 4.54
C GLY A 90 0.40 -6.45 3.54
N ASP A 91 -0.78 -6.93 3.85
CA ASP A 91 -1.47 -7.91 3.01
C ASP A 91 -1.98 -7.27 1.72
N THR A 92 -1.92 -8.01 0.61
CA THR A 92 -2.45 -7.56 -0.67
C THR A 92 -2.86 -8.75 -1.54
N ASN A 93 -3.91 -8.55 -2.33
CA ASN A 93 -4.30 -9.48 -3.37
C ASN A 93 -3.65 -9.06 -4.68
N PHE A 94 -3.01 -9.99 -5.38
CA PHE A 94 -2.42 -9.75 -6.69
C PHE A 94 -3.24 -10.37 -7.80
N PHE A 95 -3.47 -9.59 -8.85
CA PHE A 95 -4.05 -10.05 -10.11
C PHE A 95 -3.03 -9.81 -11.22
N ASP A 96 -2.66 -10.89 -11.90
CA ASP A 96 -1.74 -10.84 -13.05
C ASP A 96 -2.59 -10.67 -14.31
N GLY A 97 -2.31 -9.65 -15.08
CA GLY A 97 -3.08 -9.36 -16.26
C GLY A 97 -2.35 -8.50 -17.28
N THR A 98 -3.02 -8.24 -18.39
CA THR A 98 -2.51 -7.40 -19.48
C THR A 98 -3.38 -6.18 -19.63
N VAL A 99 -2.77 -5.01 -19.75
CA VAL A 99 -3.50 -3.76 -20.02
C VAL A 99 -4.14 -3.87 -21.40
N ALA A 100 -5.48 -3.78 -21.46
CA ALA A 100 -6.24 -3.97 -22.69
C ALA A 100 -6.37 -2.69 -23.48
N GLU A 101 -6.86 -1.65 -22.81
CA GLU A 101 -7.07 -0.33 -23.40
C GLU A 101 -7.13 0.73 -22.29
N PRO A 102 -6.71 1.96 -22.53
CA PRO A 102 -7.03 3.08 -21.67
C PRO A 102 -8.55 3.30 -21.71
N LEU A 103 -9.18 3.58 -20.60
CA LEU A 103 -10.59 3.97 -20.59
C LEU A 103 -10.70 5.41 -21.13
N GLU A 104 -11.28 5.54 -22.32
CA GLU A 104 -11.54 6.87 -22.89
C GLU A 104 -12.51 7.66 -22.00
N LYS A 105 -12.35 8.97 -22.01
CA LYS A 105 -13.17 9.93 -21.25
C LYS A 105 -14.67 9.83 -21.48
N ASP A 106 -15.10 9.22 -22.59
CA ASP A 106 -16.48 9.15 -23.05
C ASP A 106 -17.19 7.82 -22.75
N SER A 107 -16.54 6.85 -22.10
CA SER A 107 -17.23 5.66 -21.61
C SER A 107 -18.07 5.98 -20.36
N VAL A 108 -18.86 7.04 -20.46
CA VAL A 108 -19.85 7.46 -19.47
C VAL A 108 -21.02 6.50 -19.55
N LEU A 109 -20.99 5.46 -18.75
CA LEU A 109 -22.20 4.76 -18.37
C LEU A 109 -23.09 5.72 -17.59
N ASN A 110 -24.09 6.29 -18.31
CA ASN A 110 -25.24 7.02 -17.76
C ASN A 110 -24.95 8.34 -17.02
N GLY A 111 -24.52 9.38 -17.75
CA GLY A 111 -24.95 10.75 -17.42
C GLY A 111 -24.48 11.38 -16.11
N PHE A 112 -23.58 10.80 -15.34
CA PHE A 112 -23.01 11.42 -14.15
C PHE A 112 -21.63 12.02 -14.41
N LEU A 113 -21.59 13.33 -14.39
CA LEU A 113 -20.47 14.27 -14.34
C LEU A 113 -19.09 13.78 -14.77
N ALA A 114 -18.78 14.00 -16.02
CA ALA A 114 -17.46 13.93 -16.65
C ALA A 114 -16.43 14.96 -16.12
N ALA A 115 -16.63 15.60 -14.99
CA ALA A 115 -15.79 16.72 -14.53
C ALA A 115 -14.65 16.32 -13.59
N ALA A 116 -14.55 15.06 -13.19
CA ALA A 116 -13.52 14.59 -12.26
C ALA A 116 -12.85 13.27 -12.68
N VAL A 117 -13.06 12.78 -13.89
CA VAL A 117 -12.39 11.57 -14.39
C VAL A 117 -11.07 12.00 -15.02
N ASP A 118 -10.07 12.10 -14.19
CA ASP A 118 -8.72 12.34 -14.62
C ASP A 118 -8.14 11.05 -15.22
N LYS A 119 -7.64 11.15 -16.37
CA LYS A 119 -6.79 10.48 -17.34
C LYS A 119 -6.27 9.05 -17.12
N ASP A 120 -6.40 8.43 -15.96
CA ASP A 120 -5.50 7.35 -15.55
C ASP A 120 -6.21 6.03 -15.18
N TYR A 121 -7.33 5.71 -15.84
CA TYR A 121 -7.93 4.40 -15.69
C TYR A 121 -7.68 3.53 -16.92
N SER A 122 -7.39 2.27 -16.72
CA SER A 122 -7.22 1.26 -17.75
C SER A 122 -8.00 0.00 -17.40
N ARG A 123 -8.37 -0.75 -18.44
CA ARG A 123 -8.93 -2.09 -18.27
C ARG A 123 -7.81 -3.11 -18.26
N LEU A 124 -7.82 -3.97 -17.24
CA LEU A 124 -6.91 -5.08 -17.10
C LEU A 124 -7.62 -6.38 -17.48
N LYS A 125 -7.11 -7.07 -18.49
CA LYS A 125 -7.54 -8.41 -18.87
C LYS A 125 -6.78 -9.43 -18.04
N ILE A 126 -7.54 -10.32 -17.39
CA ILE A 126 -7.02 -11.39 -16.54
C ILE A 126 -7.51 -12.71 -17.09
N GLU A 127 -6.62 -13.70 -17.24
CA GLU A 127 -6.98 -15.02 -17.72
C GLU A 127 -7.94 -15.71 -16.73
N ASP A 128 -9.03 -16.27 -17.24
CA ASP A 128 -10.10 -16.95 -16.47
C ASP A 128 -10.78 -16.11 -15.36
N PHE A 129 -10.70 -14.78 -15.47
CA PHE A 129 -11.29 -13.87 -14.50
C PHE A 129 -11.94 -12.67 -15.21
N PRO A 130 -12.95 -12.02 -14.62
CA PRO A 130 -13.52 -10.80 -15.18
C PRO A 130 -12.48 -9.69 -15.34
N ASP A 131 -12.59 -8.91 -16.41
CA ASP A 131 -11.77 -7.73 -16.61
C ASP A 131 -11.97 -6.76 -15.44
N LEU A 132 -10.88 -6.15 -14.99
CA LEU A 132 -10.89 -5.16 -13.92
C LEU A 132 -10.58 -3.76 -14.46
N GLU A 133 -11.33 -2.76 -13.99
CA GLU A 133 -10.97 -1.36 -14.16
C GLU A 133 -10.01 -0.96 -13.03
N CYS A 134 -8.87 -0.39 -13.37
CA CYS A 134 -7.86 0.00 -12.40
C CYS A 134 -7.27 1.37 -12.70
N PHE A 135 -6.82 2.03 -11.65
CA PHE A 135 -6.10 3.29 -11.75
C PHE A 135 -4.70 3.03 -12.33
N ASN A 136 -4.34 3.76 -13.38
CA ASN A 136 -3.08 3.62 -14.12
C ASN A 136 -2.28 4.92 -14.08
N ASP A 137 -1.89 5.34 -12.88
CA ASP A 137 -1.08 6.54 -12.63
C ASP A 137 0.30 6.50 -13.31
N LYS A 138 0.79 5.28 -13.58
CA LYS A 138 2.09 5.04 -14.25
C LYS A 138 1.98 5.11 -15.78
N GLN A 139 0.80 5.33 -16.32
CA GLN A 139 0.54 5.37 -17.76
C GLN A 139 1.10 4.16 -18.52
N ILE A 140 0.89 2.97 -17.95
CA ILE A 140 1.31 1.70 -18.54
C ILE A 140 0.54 1.49 -19.84
N LYS A 141 1.24 1.07 -20.89
CA LYS A 141 0.68 0.99 -22.24
C LYS A 141 -0.14 -0.28 -22.44
N GLU A 142 -1.05 -0.22 -23.41
CA GLU A 142 -1.78 -1.37 -23.89
C GLU A 142 -0.82 -2.51 -24.31
N GLY A 143 -1.17 -3.74 -23.96
CA GLY A 143 -0.39 -4.93 -24.22
C GLY A 143 0.72 -5.24 -23.19
N GLU A 144 0.99 -4.33 -22.26
CA GLU A 144 1.96 -4.60 -21.20
C GLU A 144 1.35 -5.49 -20.10
N ARG A 145 2.13 -6.50 -19.66
CA ARG A 145 1.77 -7.37 -18.54
C ARG A 145 2.07 -6.68 -17.22
N VAL A 146 1.12 -6.69 -16.30
CA VAL A 146 1.23 -5.99 -15.02
C VAL A 146 0.64 -6.81 -13.88
N PHE A 147 1.03 -6.46 -12.67
CA PHE A 147 0.38 -6.94 -11.45
C PHE A 147 -0.46 -5.81 -10.87
N LEU A 148 -1.77 -6.02 -10.80
CA LEU A 148 -2.68 -5.18 -10.03
C LEU A 148 -2.67 -5.66 -8.59
N SER A 149 -2.42 -4.77 -7.63
CA SER A 149 -2.51 -5.07 -6.21
C SER A 149 -3.75 -4.39 -5.60
N ILE A 150 -4.51 -5.14 -4.81
CA ILE A 150 -5.68 -4.63 -4.11
C ILE A 150 -5.56 -4.99 -2.63
N ARG A 151 -5.56 -3.99 -1.78
CA ARG A 151 -5.55 -4.17 -0.34
C ARG A 151 -6.87 -4.80 0.13
N PRO A 152 -6.85 -5.75 1.10
CA PRO A 152 -8.07 -6.40 1.59
C PRO A 152 -9.15 -5.42 2.07
N GLU A 153 -8.77 -4.34 2.73
CA GLU A 153 -9.69 -3.32 3.24
C GLU A 153 -10.36 -2.47 2.14
N LYS A 154 -9.83 -2.50 0.92
CA LYS A 154 -10.48 -1.89 -0.26
C LYS A 154 -11.54 -2.82 -0.88
N MET A 155 -11.64 -4.06 -0.42
CA MET A 155 -12.61 -5.04 -0.90
C MET A 155 -13.83 -5.10 0.04
N ARG A 156 -15.02 -5.23 -0.54
CA ARG A 156 -16.27 -5.39 0.22
C ARG A 156 -16.98 -6.64 -0.24
N ILE A 157 -17.46 -7.45 0.71
CA ILE A 157 -18.29 -8.63 0.44
C ILE A 157 -19.74 -8.27 0.74
N SER A 158 -20.63 -8.56 -0.20
CA SER A 158 -22.08 -8.31 -0.06
C SER A 158 -22.84 -9.53 -0.56
N ARG A 159 -23.98 -9.85 0.09
CA ARG A 159 -24.89 -10.94 -0.37
C ARG A 159 -25.72 -10.50 -1.59
N GLU A 160 -25.99 -9.21 -1.69
CA GLU A 160 -26.74 -8.61 -2.78
C GLU A 160 -25.79 -7.86 -3.71
N ARG A 161 -26.10 -7.87 -5.00
CA ARG A 161 -25.33 -7.11 -5.97
C ARG A 161 -25.46 -5.60 -5.67
N PRO A 162 -24.36 -4.88 -5.38
CA PRO A 162 -24.42 -3.46 -5.15
C PRO A 162 -24.81 -2.69 -6.42
N ALA A 163 -25.29 -1.46 -6.26
CA ALA A 163 -25.51 -0.57 -7.38
C ALA A 163 -24.19 -0.31 -8.11
N THR A 164 -24.23 -0.34 -9.44
CA THR A 164 -23.05 -0.06 -10.26
C THR A 164 -22.72 1.43 -10.18
N THR A 165 -21.50 1.74 -9.78
CA THR A 165 -20.93 3.09 -9.82
C THR A 165 -19.70 3.10 -10.71
N PRO A 166 -19.28 4.24 -11.26
CA PRO A 166 -18.04 4.34 -12.04
C PRO A 166 -16.85 3.76 -11.24
N HIS A 167 -15.99 3.02 -11.93
CA HIS A 167 -14.78 2.40 -11.39
C HIS A 167 -14.99 1.38 -10.25
N LEU A 168 -16.21 0.89 -10.07
CA LEU A 168 -16.50 -0.19 -9.13
C LEU A 168 -16.44 -1.53 -9.85
N ASN A 169 -15.44 -2.34 -9.53
CA ASN A 169 -15.37 -3.72 -9.99
C ASN A 169 -16.29 -4.61 -9.11
N ILE A 170 -17.23 -5.29 -9.75
CA ILE A 170 -18.17 -6.19 -9.07
C ILE A 170 -17.94 -7.60 -9.57
N ILE A 171 -17.50 -8.49 -8.69
CA ILE A 171 -17.18 -9.88 -8.99
C ILE A 171 -18.10 -10.77 -8.17
N ALA A 172 -18.74 -11.74 -8.85
CA ALA A 172 -19.51 -12.77 -8.17
C ALA A 172 -18.58 -13.90 -7.72
N GLY A 173 -18.78 -14.40 -6.50
CA GLY A 173 -17.98 -15.50 -5.95
C GLY A 173 -18.77 -16.30 -4.94
N THR A 174 -18.22 -17.44 -4.56
CA THR A 174 -18.74 -18.29 -3.48
C THR A 174 -17.77 -18.24 -2.32
N VAL A 175 -18.29 -18.07 -1.11
CA VAL A 175 -17.48 -18.14 0.11
C VAL A 175 -17.21 -19.62 0.39
N GLU A 176 -15.96 -20.03 0.33
CA GLU A 176 -15.55 -21.41 0.63
C GLU A 176 -15.14 -21.57 2.09
N ASP A 177 -14.49 -20.56 2.66
CA ASP A 177 -14.03 -20.57 4.05
C ASP A 177 -14.08 -19.18 4.68
N VAL A 178 -14.15 -19.13 6.01
CA VAL A 178 -14.12 -17.89 6.80
C VAL A 178 -13.07 -18.06 7.90
N ILE A 179 -11.96 -17.35 7.77
CA ILE A 179 -10.88 -17.34 8.75
C ILE A 179 -11.00 -16.05 9.57
N TYR A 180 -11.08 -16.19 10.88
CA TYR A 180 -10.99 -15.04 11.81
C TYR A 180 -9.52 -14.86 12.20
N LEU A 181 -8.97 -13.71 11.87
CA LEU A 181 -7.61 -13.29 12.21
C LEU A 181 -7.58 -12.44 13.48
#